data_5253bcc0cd5fb243e04165383021cb64
#
_entry.id   5253bcc0cd5fb243e04165383021cb64
#
_cell.length_a   1.000
_cell.length_b   1.000
_cell.length_c   1.000
_cell.angle_alpha   90.00
_cell.angle_beta   90.00
_cell.angle_gamma   90.00
#
_symmetry.space_group_name_H-M   'P 1'
#
loop_
_entity.id
_entity.type
_entity.pdbx_description
1 polymer ?
#
loop_
_entity_poly.entity_id
_entity_poly.type
_entity_poly.pdbx_seq_one_letter_code
_entity_poly.pdbx_strand_id
1 'polypeptide(L)'
;MIKKILISVILLLAVVFTAHTQQHCFFTHYSTEDGLSQNTVMNILQDHKDNLWFATWDGINRFDGYTFKTYKARQGDYISLTNNRVDHMYEDCYGFLWLLTYDNRVHRFDPRTETFEQVPAAGEEGSTFNVHTIEVMPNGTVWLLTDNDGAIRILTHPEENNRLTWDIYSGKSELFPSFHVFKVYQDK
;
A
#
# COMPACT_ATOMS: atom_id res chain seq x y z
N MET A 1 41.00 47.78 24.44
CA MET A 1 40.24 46.94 25.40
C MET A 1 38.88 46.54 24.82
N ILE A 2 38.08 47.46 24.38
CA ILE A 2 36.71 47.22 23.86
C ILE A 2 36.67 46.21 22.70
N LYS A 3 37.56 46.27 21.70
CA LYS A 3 37.63 45.31 20.58
C LYS A 3 37.84 43.86 21.02
N LYS A 4 38.66 43.64 22.04
CA LYS A 4 38.92 42.27 22.56
C LYS A 4 37.69 41.72 23.29
N ILE A 5 36.96 42.57 24.00
CA ILE A 5 35.71 42.20 24.68
C ILE A 5 34.64 41.86 23.65
N LEU A 6 34.50 42.66 22.57
CA LEU A 6 33.55 42.43 21.51
C LEU A 6 33.79 41.10 20.78
N ILE A 7 35.05 40.78 20.48
CA ILE A 7 35.43 39.51 19.86
C ILE A 7 35.13 38.33 20.78
N SER A 8 35.40 38.48 22.09
CA SER A 8 35.10 37.42 23.07
C SER A 8 33.58 37.17 23.19
N VAL A 9 32.75 38.20 23.14
CA VAL A 9 31.28 38.09 23.19
C VAL A 9 30.76 37.46 21.91
N ILE A 10 31.29 37.81 20.73
CA ILE A 10 30.90 37.20 19.46
C ILE A 10 31.28 35.71 19.44
N LEU A 11 32.47 35.34 19.93
CA LEU A 11 32.90 33.96 20.06
C LEU A 11 31.98 33.14 21.01
N LEU A 12 31.60 33.76 22.14
CA LEU A 12 30.70 33.13 23.11
C LEU A 12 29.31 32.93 22.53
N LEU A 13 28.78 33.91 21.78
CA LEU A 13 27.52 33.80 21.06
C LEU A 13 27.59 32.71 19.97
N ALA A 14 28.69 32.61 19.24
CA ALA A 14 28.85 31.57 18.22
C ALA A 14 28.83 30.16 18.82
N VAL A 15 29.37 29.95 20.01
CA VAL A 15 29.33 28.65 20.71
C VAL A 15 27.91 28.28 21.16
N VAL A 16 27.08 29.26 21.53
CA VAL A 16 25.69 29.02 21.93
C VAL A 16 24.83 28.61 20.72
N PHE A 17 25.10 29.15 19.53
CA PHE A 17 24.39 28.79 18.30
C PHE A 17 24.73 27.40 17.76
N THR A 18 25.81 26.76 18.20
CA THR A 18 26.17 25.39 17.81
C THR A 18 25.62 24.32 18.76
N ALA A 19 24.80 24.70 19.74
CA ALA A 19 24.03 23.72 20.51
C ALA A 19 23.07 22.99 19.58
N HIS A 20 23.55 21.91 19.00
CA HIS A 20 22.72 21.00 18.22
C HIS A 20 21.69 20.43 19.20
N THR A 21 20.41 20.74 18.97
CA THR A 21 19.32 20.06 19.62
C THR A 21 19.41 18.60 19.18
N GLN A 22 19.86 17.73 20.05
CA GLN A 22 19.70 16.30 19.85
C GLN A 22 18.20 16.03 19.77
N GLN A 23 17.71 15.70 18.59
CA GLN A 23 16.36 15.17 18.46
C GLN A 23 16.33 13.84 19.21
N HIS A 24 15.69 13.83 20.36
CA HIS A 24 15.37 12.59 21.05
C HIS A 24 14.28 11.89 20.25
N CYS A 25 14.65 10.85 19.51
CA CYS A 25 13.68 9.96 18.88
C CYS A 25 13.08 9.08 19.97
N PHE A 26 11.77 9.18 20.14
CA PHE A 26 10.99 8.26 20.97
C PHE A 26 10.46 7.17 20.07
N PHE A 27 10.64 5.91 20.49
CA PHE A 27 10.07 4.76 19.80
C PHE A 27 8.91 4.22 20.61
N THR A 28 7.77 4.01 19.95
CA THR A 28 6.64 3.28 20.52
C THR A 28 6.59 1.92 19.85
N HIS A 29 6.59 0.87 20.64
CA HIS A 29 6.46 -0.48 20.14
C HIS A 29 4.98 -0.90 20.21
N TYR A 30 4.47 -1.48 19.12
CA TYR A 30 3.13 -2.05 19.04
C TYR A 30 3.23 -3.54 18.74
N SER A 31 2.38 -4.32 19.39
CA SER A 31 2.33 -5.77 19.31
C SER A 31 0.88 -6.28 19.29
N THR A 32 0.73 -7.59 19.29
CA THR A 32 -0.59 -8.22 19.47
C THR A 32 -1.25 -7.89 20.81
N GLU A 33 -0.49 -7.52 21.83
CA GLU A 33 -1.01 -7.08 23.12
C GLU A 33 -1.68 -5.71 23.03
N ASP A 34 -1.29 -4.90 22.05
CA ASP A 34 -1.85 -3.57 21.78
C ASP A 34 -3.03 -3.62 20.78
N GLY A 35 -3.35 -4.81 20.25
CA GLY A 35 -4.47 -5.01 19.33
C GLY A 35 -4.08 -5.26 17.87
N LEU A 36 -2.78 -5.30 17.54
CA LEU A 36 -2.32 -5.74 16.23
C LEU A 36 -2.69 -7.22 16.02
N SER A 37 -3.18 -7.59 14.85
CA SER A 37 -3.65 -8.96 14.60
C SER A 37 -2.55 -10.01 14.63
N GLN A 38 -1.32 -9.62 14.22
CA GLN A 38 -0.15 -10.50 14.21
C GLN A 38 1.14 -9.65 14.15
N ASN A 39 2.20 -10.09 14.85
CA ASN A 39 3.45 -9.32 14.96
C ASN A 39 4.30 -9.31 13.67
N THR A 40 4.04 -10.21 12.72
CA THR A 40 4.71 -10.18 11.42
C THR A 40 4.00 -9.23 10.49
N VAL A 41 4.56 -8.04 10.35
CA VAL A 41 4.09 -6.99 9.44
C VAL A 41 4.85 -7.11 8.12
N MET A 42 4.11 -7.26 7.02
CA MET A 42 4.65 -7.40 5.67
C MET A 42 4.74 -6.05 4.94
N ASN A 43 3.76 -5.17 5.20
CA ASN A 43 3.68 -3.88 4.55
C ASN A 43 3.04 -2.85 5.49
N ILE A 44 3.45 -1.59 5.37
CA ILE A 44 2.88 -0.45 6.10
C ILE A 44 2.53 0.63 5.09
N LEU A 45 1.33 1.18 5.20
CA LEU A 45 0.82 2.24 4.34
C LEU A 45 0.18 3.34 5.22
N GLN A 46 0.45 4.60 4.92
CA GLN A 46 -0.34 5.73 5.42
C GLN A 46 -1.34 6.14 4.36
N ASP A 47 -2.64 6.13 4.71
CA ASP A 47 -3.69 6.54 3.78
C ASP A 47 -3.83 8.08 3.71
N HIS A 48 -4.61 8.56 2.73
CA HIS A 48 -4.88 10.00 2.55
C HIS A 48 -5.64 10.66 3.72
N LYS A 49 -6.08 9.89 4.71
CA LYS A 49 -6.73 10.34 5.96
C LYS A 49 -5.82 10.25 7.17
N ASP A 50 -4.52 10.02 6.94
CA ASP A 50 -3.50 9.87 7.98
C ASP A 50 -3.66 8.62 8.87
N ASN A 51 -4.51 7.65 8.53
CA ASN A 51 -4.49 6.37 9.22
C ASN A 51 -3.29 5.55 8.75
N LEU A 52 -2.69 4.80 9.67
CA LEU A 52 -1.69 3.79 9.34
C LEU A 52 -2.37 2.43 9.13
N TRP A 53 -2.00 1.78 8.04
CA TRP A 53 -2.45 0.44 7.72
C TRP A 53 -1.29 -0.53 7.78
N PHE A 54 -1.53 -1.69 8.38
CA PHE A 54 -0.54 -2.74 8.55
C PHE A 54 -1.06 -4.02 7.90
N ALA A 55 -0.42 -4.47 6.84
CA ALA A 55 -0.63 -5.78 6.26
C ALA A 55 0.17 -6.81 7.05
N THR A 56 -0.48 -7.86 7.52
CA THR A 56 0.13 -8.87 8.37
C THR A 56 -0.13 -10.29 7.85
N TRP A 57 0.40 -11.28 8.53
CA TRP A 57 0.06 -12.67 8.26
C TRP A 57 -1.36 -13.04 8.71
N ASP A 58 -2.08 -12.15 9.39
CA ASP A 58 -3.43 -12.42 9.89
C ASP A 58 -4.37 -11.24 9.67
N GLY A 59 -4.48 -10.81 8.41
CA GLY A 59 -5.34 -9.73 7.95
C GLY A 59 -4.64 -8.38 7.82
N ILE A 60 -5.44 -7.35 7.59
CA ILE A 60 -5.00 -5.95 7.60
C ILE A 60 -5.52 -5.25 8.84
N ASN A 61 -4.75 -4.30 9.35
CA ASN A 61 -5.07 -3.55 10.55
C ASN A 61 -5.02 -2.06 10.24
N ARG A 62 -6.05 -1.32 10.60
CA ARG A 62 -6.07 0.14 10.59
C ARG A 62 -5.73 0.65 11.97
N PHE A 63 -4.81 1.59 12.07
CA PHE A 63 -4.46 2.31 13.29
C PHE A 63 -4.77 3.79 13.12
N ASP A 64 -5.58 4.33 13.98
CA ASP A 64 -6.03 5.73 13.97
C ASP A 64 -5.22 6.65 14.91
N GLY A 65 -4.08 6.15 15.41
CA GLY A 65 -3.26 6.82 16.41
C GLY A 65 -3.54 6.34 17.84
N TYR A 66 -4.61 5.60 18.08
CA TYR A 66 -5.04 5.14 19.41
C TYR A 66 -5.35 3.65 19.45
N THR A 67 -6.06 3.14 18.46
CA THR A 67 -6.56 1.75 18.46
C THR A 67 -6.35 1.06 17.14
N PHE A 68 -6.18 -0.27 17.21
CA PHE A 68 -6.17 -1.13 16.03
C PHE A 68 -7.56 -1.65 15.72
N LYS A 69 -7.97 -1.56 14.46
CA LYS A 69 -9.14 -2.25 13.93
C LYS A 69 -8.70 -3.25 12.88
N THR A 70 -9.03 -4.52 13.08
CA THR A 70 -8.60 -5.63 12.23
C THR A 70 -9.67 -6.05 11.24
N TYR A 71 -9.26 -6.36 10.01
CA TYR A 71 -10.08 -6.92 8.94
C TYR A 71 -9.43 -8.20 8.42
N LYS A 72 -10.22 -9.30 8.46
CA LYS A 72 -9.75 -10.67 8.14
C LYS A 72 -10.70 -11.38 7.19
N ALA A 73 -10.21 -12.46 6.60
CA ALA A 73 -11.05 -13.44 5.92
C ALA A 73 -12.08 -14.02 6.88
N ARG A 74 -13.33 -14.14 6.42
CA ARG A 74 -14.42 -14.80 7.14
C ARG A 74 -14.80 -16.07 6.41
N GLN A 75 -14.81 -17.18 7.12
CA GLN A 75 -15.19 -18.46 6.53
C GLN A 75 -16.64 -18.42 6.01
N GLY A 76 -16.82 -18.75 4.73
CA GLY A 76 -18.14 -18.73 4.08
C GLY A 76 -18.59 -17.37 3.56
N ASP A 77 -17.79 -16.34 3.71
CA ASP A 77 -18.09 -15.01 3.19
C ASP A 77 -17.29 -14.77 1.89
N TYR A 78 -17.98 -14.78 0.75
CA TYR A 78 -17.39 -14.54 -0.58
C TYR A 78 -16.94 -13.08 -0.80
N ILE A 79 -17.28 -12.18 0.13
CA ILE A 79 -16.96 -10.74 0.08
C ILE A 79 -15.76 -10.42 1.00
N SER A 80 -15.12 -11.43 1.55
CA SER A 80 -13.96 -11.27 2.43
C SER A 80 -12.64 -11.59 1.72
N LEU A 81 -11.50 -11.41 2.39
CA LEU A 81 -10.20 -11.87 1.92
C LEU A 81 -10.22 -13.38 1.65
N THR A 82 -9.56 -13.83 0.60
CA THR A 82 -9.35 -15.27 0.32
C THR A 82 -8.29 -15.87 1.24
N ASN A 83 -7.34 -15.06 1.69
CA ASN A 83 -6.25 -15.44 2.57
C ASN A 83 -5.98 -14.31 3.58
N ASN A 84 -5.76 -14.65 4.85
CA ASN A 84 -5.43 -13.66 5.88
C ASN A 84 -4.03 -13.07 5.71
N ARG A 85 -3.09 -13.80 5.12
CA ARG A 85 -1.76 -13.27 4.87
C ARG A 85 -1.81 -12.31 3.69
N VAL A 86 -1.60 -11.03 3.99
CA VAL A 86 -1.49 -9.95 3.01
C VAL A 86 -0.03 -9.52 2.91
N ASP A 87 0.56 -9.68 1.73
CA ASP A 87 1.97 -9.39 1.50
C ASP A 87 2.20 -7.95 1.06
N HIS A 88 1.31 -7.37 0.24
CA HIS A 88 1.42 -5.98 -0.23
C HIS A 88 0.09 -5.25 -0.17
N MET A 89 0.18 -3.93 0.01
CA MET A 89 -0.97 -3.04 0.09
C MET A 89 -0.63 -1.69 -0.54
N TYR A 90 -1.56 -1.15 -1.33
CA TYR A 90 -1.43 0.13 -2.04
C TYR A 90 -2.73 0.90 -1.94
N GLU A 91 -2.67 2.23 -1.89
CA GLU A 91 -3.85 3.09 -1.98
C GLU A 91 -3.93 3.72 -3.37
N ASP A 92 -5.13 3.75 -3.96
CA ASP A 92 -5.38 4.49 -5.20
C ASP A 92 -5.87 5.92 -4.93
N CYS A 93 -5.98 6.72 -5.98
CA CYS A 93 -6.41 8.12 -5.88
C CYS A 93 -7.87 8.29 -5.45
N TYR A 94 -8.66 7.22 -5.40
CA TYR A 94 -10.05 7.22 -4.93
C TYR A 94 -10.18 6.79 -3.47
N GLY A 95 -9.05 6.38 -2.85
CA GLY A 95 -8.97 5.94 -1.46
C GLY A 95 -9.35 4.48 -1.24
N PHE A 96 -9.33 3.65 -2.29
CA PHE A 96 -9.42 2.20 -2.15
C PHE A 96 -8.06 1.60 -1.86
N LEU A 97 -8.02 0.57 -1.02
CA LEU A 97 -6.81 -0.21 -0.78
C LEU A 97 -6.80 -1.45 -1.69
N TRP A 98 -5.71 -1.60 -2.42
CA TRP A 98 -5.42 -2.74 -3.26
C TRP A 98 -4.50 -3.69 -2.52
N LEU A 99 -4.93 -4.93 -2.31
CA LEU A 99 -4.28 -5.91 -1.46
C LEU A 99 -3.83 -7.08 -2.31
N LEU A 100 -2.58 -7.49 -2.17
CA LEU A 100 -2.05 -8.72 -2.73
C LEU A 100 -1.86 -9.73 -1.59
N THR A 101 -2.58 -10.84 -1.66
CA THR A 101 -2.51 -11.92 -0.67
C THR A 101 -1.48 -12.96 -1.08
N TYR A 102 -1.02 -13.77 -0.12
CA TYR A 102 -0.01 -14.80 -0.32
C TYR A 102 -0.35 -15.85 -1.40
N ASP A 103 -1.63 -16.08 -1.64
CA ASP A 103 -2.14 -16.95 -2.71
C ASP A 103 -2.24 -16.25 -4.08
N ASN A 104 -1.53 -15.12 -4.24
CA ASN A 104 -1.44 -14.31 -5.46
C ASN A 104 -2.81 -13.79 -5.96
N ARG A 105 -3.76 -13.61 -5.03
CA ARG A 105 -5.06 -12.99 -5.30
C ARG A 105 -5.02 -11.51 -5.00
N VAL A 106 -5.79 -10.76 -5.76
CA VAL A 106 -5.94 -9.32 -5.58
C VAL A 106 -7.34 -9.02 -5.06
N HIS A 107 -7.38 -8.18 -4.03
CA HIS A 107 -8.61 -7.67 -3.45
C HIS A 107 -8.58 -6.15 -3.47
N ARG A 108 -9.73 -5.53 -3.74
CA ARG A 108 -9.96 -4.12 -3.48
C ARG A 108 -10.76 -3.98 -2.19
N PHE A 109 -10.29 -3.16 -1.27
CA PHE A 109 -10.98 -2.87 -0.01
C PHE A 109 -11.43 -1.42 0.00
N ASP A 110 -12.70 -1.17 0.33
CA ASP A 110 -13.22 0.18 0.57
C ASP A 110 -13.19 0.48 2.08
N PRO A 111 -12.32 1.39 2.54
CA PRO A 111 -12.24 1.75 3.97
C PRO A 111 -13.48 2.48 4.50
N ARG A 112 -14.36 3.00 3.63
CA ARG A 112 -15.58 3.72 4.00
C ARG A 112 -16.72 2.78 4.34
N THR A 113 -16.89 1.72 3.53
CA THR A 113 -17.92 0.71 3.71
C THR A 113 -17.39 -0.52 4.43
N GLU A 114 -16.06 -0.64 4.56
CA GLU A 114 -15.33 -1.77 5.16
C GLU A 114 -15.62 -3.09 4.45
N THR A 115 -15.77 -3.02 3.12
CA THR A 115 -16.08 -4.17 2.26
C THR A 115 -14.90 -4.52 1.38
N PHE A 116 -14.73 -5.83 1.16
CA PHE A 116 -13.77 -6.35 0.19
C PHE A 116 -14.48 -6.71 -1.11
N GLU A 117 -13.80 -6.51 -2.21
CA GLU A 117 -14.18 -7.01 -3.53
C GLU A 117 -12.99 -7.79 -4.08
N GLN A 118 -13.21 -9.05 -4.42
CA GLN A 118 -12.21 -9.83 -5.11
C GLN A 118 -12.11 -9.34 -6.56
N VAL A 119 -10.92 -8.95 -6.98
CA VAL A 119 -10.67 -8.56 -8.35
C VAL A 119 -10.54 -9.82 -9.20
N PRO A 120 -11.35 -9.98 -10.25
CA PRO A 120 -11.24 -11.15 -11.12
C PRO A 120 -9.87 -11.15 -11.80
N ALA A 121 -9.06 -12.11 -11.46
CA ALA A 121 -7.81 -12.40 -12.16
C ALA A 121 -8.01 -13.58 -13.12
N ALA A 122 -9.13 -13.59 -13.84
CA ALA A 122 -9.46 -14.67 -14.77
C ALA A 122 -9.17 -14.24 -16.21
N GLY A 123 -8.32 -15.00 -16.90
CA GLY A 123 -8.15 -14.91 -18.35
C GLY A 123 -9.33 -15.50 -19.12
N GLU A 124 -9.28 -15.35 -20.46
CA GLU A 124 -10.23 -15.93 -21.41
C GLU A 124 -10.21 -17.43 -21.28
N GLU A 125 -10.67 -18.23 -20.65
CA GLU A 125 -10.65 -19.70 -20.47
C GLU A 125 -10.66 -20.16 -18.99
N GLY A 126 -10.93 -19.23 -18.03
CA GLY A 126 -11.00 -19.61 -16.62
C GLY A 126 -9.62 -19.86 -15.97
N SER A 127 -8.53 -19.51 -16.67
CA SER A 127 -7.19 -19.50 -16.08
C SER A 127 -7.07 -18.36 -15.06
N THR A 128 -6.57 -18.68 -13.88
CA THR A 128 -6.27 -17.67 -12.86
C THR A 128 -4.87 -17.15 -13.08
N PHE A 129 -4.72 -15.82 -13.18
CA PHE A 129 -3.41 -15.19 -13.24
C PHE A 129 -2.75 -15.20 -11.84
N ASN A 130 -1.47 -15.53 -11.81
CA ASN A 130 -0.62 -15.34 -10.64
C ASN A 130 -0.07 -13.91 -10.64
N VAL A 131 -0.67 -13.04 -9.85
CA VAL A 131 -0.21 -11.65 -9.73
C VAL A 131 0.96 -11.61 -8.75
N HIS A 132 2.10 -11.03 -9.19
CA HIS A 132 3.27 -10.85 -8.33
C HIS A 132 3.44 -9.40 -7.87
N THR A 133 2.86 -8.43 -8.58
CA THR A 133 3.00 -7.01 -8.25
C THR A 133 1.75 -6.23 -8.67
N ILE A 134 1.41 -5.23 -7.87
CA ILE A 134 0.40 -4.22 -8.16
C ILE A 134 1.11 -2.89 -8.35
N GLU A 135 0.82 -2.19 -9.43
CA GLU A 135 1.29 -0.81 -9.67
C GLU A 135 0.07 0.11 -9.75
N VAL A 136 0.00 1.08 -8.84
CA VAL A 136 -1.09 2.07 -8.79
C VAL A 136 -0.60 3.37 -9.39
N MET A 137 -1.31 3.85 -10.42
CA MET A 137 -0.96 5.08 -11.13
C MET A 137 -1.67 6.30 -10.50
N PRO A 138 -1.06 7.49 -10.60
CA PRO A 138 -1.67 8.72 -10.06
C PRO A 138 -3.04 9.07 -10.64
N ASN A 139 -3.35 8.60 -11.85
CA ASN A 139 -4.65 8.79 -12.50
C ASN A 139 -5.72 7.77 -12.07
N GLY A 140 -5.42 6.88 -11.12
CA GLY A 140 -6.32 5.83 -10.65
C GLY A 140 -6.31 4.54 -11.46
N THR A 141 -5.51 4.46 -12.53
CA THR A 141 -5.30 3.19 -13.24
C THR A 141 -4.48 2.26 -12.36
N VAL A 142 -4.89 1.01 -12.26
CA VAL A 142 -4.15 -0.03 -11.53
C VAL A 142 -3.69 -1.10 -12.51
N TRP A 143 -2.43 -1.48 -12.41
CA TRP A 143 -1.85 -2.55 -13.19
C TRP A 143 -1.52 -3.73 -12.29
N LEU A 144 -1.98 -4.91 -12.70
CA LEU A 144 -1.59 -6.17 -12.08
C LEU A 144 -0.57 -6.84 -13.00
N LEU A 145 0.64 -7.05 -12.48
CA LEU A 145 1.71 -7.71 -13.21
C LEU A 145 1.75 -9.18 -12.85
N THR A 146 1.79 -10.04 -13.88
CA THR A 146 1.69 -11.48 -13.71
C THR A 146 2.99 -12.20 -14.09
N ASP A 147 3.22 -13.38 -13.53
CA ASP A 147 4.49 -14.10 -13.72
C ASP A 147 4.74 -14.52 -15.17
N ASN A 148 3.71 -14.93 -15.91
CA ASN A 148 3.87 -15.53 -17.23
C ASN A 148 2.90 -15.01 -18.29
N ASP A 149 1.91 -14.22 -17.90
CA ASP A 149 0.74 -13.92 -18.76
C ASP A 149 0.64 -12.45 -19.16
N GLY A 150 1.64 -11.63 -18.80
CA GLY A 150 1.69 -10.20 -19.15
C GLY A 150 1.18 -9.30 -18.04
N ALA A 151 0.23 -8.41 -18.34
CA ALA A 151 -0.32 -7.46 -17.39
C ALA A 151 -1.82 -7.25 -17.57
N ILE A 152 -2.51 -6.92 -16.49
CA ILE A 152 -3.92 -6.56 -16.49
C ILE A 152 -4.04 -5.09 -16.08
N ARG A 153 -4.65 -4.29 -16.94
CA ARG A 153 -4.99 -2.90 -16.63
C ARG A 153 -6.41 -2.83 -16.08
N ILE A 154 -6.56 -2.19 -14.94
CA ILE A 154 -7.85 -2.01 -14.27
C ILE A 154 -8.17 -0.51 -14.19
N LEU A 155 -9.40 -0.17 -14.50
CA LEU A 155 -9.95 1.17 -14.38
C LEU A 155 -11.12 1.13 -13.39
N THR A 156 -11.11 2.10 -12.47
CA THR A 156 -12.24 2.36 -11.57
C THR A 156 -13.12 3.45 -12.19
N HIS A 157 -14.44 3.23 -12.23
CA HIS A 157 -15.44 4.17 -12.74
C HIS A 157 -16.23 4.76 -11.56
N PRO A 158 -15.80 5.91 -10.98
CA PRO A 158 -16.47 6.52 -9.83
C PRO A 158 -17.92 6.91 -10.13
N GLU A 159 -18.21 7.32 -11.36
CA GLU A 159 -19.54 7.69 -11.86
C GLU A 159 -20.51 6.50 -11.97
N GLU A 160 -19.98 5.29 -12.00
CA GLU A 160 -20.74 4.04 -12.07
C GLU A 160 -20.64 3.22 -10.78
N ASN A 161 -20.74 3.89 -9.64
CA ASN A 161 -20.64 3.26 -8.32
C ASN A 161 -19.32 2.52 -8.10
N ASN A 162 -18.20 3.08 -8.59
CA ASN A 162 -16.86 2.53 -8.50
C ASN A 162 -16.70 1.15 -9.19
N ARG A 163 -17.49 0.91 -10.24
CA ARG A 163 -17.39 -0.31 -11.05
C ARG A 163 -15.97 -0.45 -11.60
N LEU A 164 -15.47 -1.68 -11.61
CA LEU A 164 -14.20 -2.02 -12.24
C LEU A 164 -14.42 -2.48 -13.68
N THR A 165 -13.53 -2.02 -14.57
CA THR A 165 -13.32 -2.61 -15.90
C THR A 165 -11.85 -2.95 -16.07
N TRP A 166 -11.53 -3.94 -16.91
CA TRP A 166 -10.16 -4.36 -17.11
C TRP A 166 -9.87 -4.79 -18.54
N ASP A 167 -8.62 -4.57 -18.94
CA ASP A 167 -8.06 -5.05 -20.20
C ASP A 167 -6.89 -5.98 -19.90
N ILE A 168 -6.81 -7.08 -20.62
CA ILE A 168 -5.73 -8.06 -20.46
C ILE A 168 -4.74 -7.89 -21.59
N TYR A 169 -3.48 -7.69 -21.24
CA TYR A 169 -2.35 -7.58 -22.16
C TYR A 169 -1.47 -8.82 -22.03
N SER A 170 -1.79 -9.86 -22.80
CA SER A 170 -1.02 -11.11 -22.81
C SER A 170 0.21 -10.98 -23.72
N GLY A 171 1.22 -11.85 -23.49
CA GLY A 171 2.44 -11.91 -24.34
C GLY A 171 2.24 -12.29 -25.80
N LYS A 172 0.97 -12.51 -26.22
CA LYS A 172 0.59 -12.64 -27.64
C LYS A 172 0.20 -11.31 -28.29
N SER A 173 0.20 -10.20 -27.52
CA SER A 173 -0.12 -8.87 -28.07
C SER A 173 1.12 -8.21 -28.63
N GLU A 174 0.97 -7.40 -29.70
CA GLU A 174 2.07 -6.61 -30.28
C GLU A 174 2.69 -5.61 -29.30
N LEU A 175 1.95 -5.24 -28.24
CA LEU A 175 2.38 -4.30 -27.19
C LEU A 175 3.37 -4.92 -26.20
N PHE A 176 3.33 -6.24 -26.00
CA PHE A 176 4.20 -6.93 -25.06
C PHE A 176 4.85 -8.14 -25.74
N PRO A 177 5.99 -7.94 -26.41
CA PRO A 177 6.70 -9.01 -27.13
C PRO A 177 7.39 -10.02 -26.19
N SER A 178 7.42 -9.77 -24.87
CA SER A 178 7.96 -10.68 -23.86
C SER A 178 6.94 -10.94 -22.76
N PHE A 179 6.97 -12.12 -22.19
CA PHE A 179 6.02 -12.59 -21.16
C PHE A 179 6.23 -11.98 -19.76
N HIS A 180 7.31 -11.22 -19.53
CA HIS A 180 7.61 -10.67 -18.22
C HIS A 180 7.53 -9.14 -18.23
N VAL A 181 6.54 -8.61 -17.53
CA VAL A 181 6.42 -7.17 -17.26
C VAL A 181 6.84 -6.94 -15.82
N PHE A 182 7.95 -6.25 -15.60
CA PHE A 182 8.47 -5.97 -14.27
C PHE A 182 7.98 -4.66 -13.70
N LYS A 183 7.62 -3.70 -14.54
CA LYS A 183 7.17 -2.38 -14.12
C LYS A 183 6.42 -1.65 -15.22
N VAL A 184 5.44 -0.85 -14.81
CA VAL A 184 4.70 0.07 -15.68
C VAL A 184 4.94 1.50 -15.22
N TYR A 185 5.14 2.41 -16.16
CA TYR A 185 5.28 3.83 -15.90
C TYR A 185 4.24 4.61 -16.70
N GLN A 186 3.67 5.62 -16.06
CA GLN A 186 2.84 6.60 -16.75
C GLN A 186 3.75 7.78 -17.13
N ASP A 187 3.83 8.12 -18.41
CA ASP A 187 4.45 9.35 -18.86
C ASP A 187 3.56 10.56 -18.53
N LYS A 188 4.19 11.72 -18.33
CA LYS A 188 3.51 12.96 -17.94
C LYS A 188 2.84 13.63 -19.10
#